data_85cbb250b078624213dac9ddb02a13df
#
_entry.id   85cbb250b078624213dac9ddb02a13df
#
_cell.length_a   1.000
_cell.length_b   1.000
_cell.length_c   1.000
_cell.angle_alpha   90.00
_cell.angle_beta   90.00
_cell.angle_gamma   90.00
#
_symmetry.space_group_name_H-M   'P 1'
#
loop_
_entity.id
_entity.type
_entity.pdbx_description
1 polymer ?
#
loop_
_entity_poly.entity_id
_entity_poly.type
_entity_poly.pdbx_seq_one_letter_code
_entity_poly.pdbx_strand_id
1 'polypeptide(L)' 'MEEKFNYCGIDVSSETLDLYFINKEGTHQHLQIPNTVTGFRKMLKEAGSKTHFVMEATGVYHLNLIFFLQKKKCSI' A
#
# COMPACT_ATOMS: atom_id res chain seq x y z
N MET A 1 3.19 -21.49 15.08
CA MET A 1 2.82 -20.07 15.17
C MET A 1 2.41 -19.56 13.81
N GLU A 2 1.22 -19.05 13.72
CA GLU A 2 0.71 -18.55 12.46
C GLU A 2 1.20 -17.14 12.19
N GLU A 3 1.74 -16.93 11.02
CA GLU A 3 2.04 -15.59 10.58
C GLU A 3 0.75 -14.94 10.07
N LYS A 4 0.43 -13.82 10.67
CA LYS A 4 -0.69 -13.03 10.20
C LYS A 4 -0.19 -12.01 9.20
N PHE A 5 -0.70 -12.08 7.98
CA PHE A 5 -0.46 -11.02 7.01
C PHE A 5 -1.30 -9.82 7.37
N ASN A 6 -0.67 -8.67 7.37
CA ASN A 6 -1.40 -7.42 7.46
C ASN A 6 -1.92 -7.06 6.07
N TYR A 7 -3.06 -6.42 6.03
CA TYR A 7 -3.65 -5.97 4.77
C TYR A 7 -3.66 -4.46 4.73
N CYS A 8 -3.38 -3.93 3.57
CA CYS A 8 -3.48 -2.50 3.30
C CYS A 8 -4.36 -2.32 2.07
N GLY A 9 -5.51 -1.70 2.25
CA GLY A 9 -6.38 -1.34 1.14
C GLY A 9 -5.92 -0.02 0.55
N ILE A 10 -5.86 0.06 -0.77
CA ILE A 10 -5.38 1.25 -1.47
C ILE A 10 -6.44 1.71 -2.46
N ASP A 11 -6.88 2.94 -2.29
CA ASP A 11 -7.72 3.62 -3.26
C ASP A 11 -6.82 4.52 -4.11
N VAL A 12 -6.72 4.21 -5.39
CA VAL A 12 -5.74 4.83 -6.30
C VAL A 12 -6.41 5.93 -7.12
N SER A 13 -5.79 7.11 -7.12
CA SER A 13 -6.17 8.18 -8.04
C SER A 13 -4.93 8.66 -8.79
N SER A 14 -5.12 9.58 -9.73
CA SER A 14 -3.99 10.04 -10.57
C SER A 14 -2.87 10.69 -9.77
N GLU A 15 -3.21 11.40 -8.71
CA GLU A 15 -2.23 12.18 -7.95
C GLU A 15 -1.95 11.62 -6.56
N THR A 16 -2.89 10.86 -5.98
CA THR A 16 -2.77 10.41 -4.59
C THR A 16 -3.19 8.96 -4.43
N LEU A 17 -2.75 8.38 -3.33
CA LEU A 17 -3.19 7.08 -2.86
C LEU A 17 -3.77 7.26 -1.46
N ASP A 18 -4.93 6.67 -1.22
CA ASP A 18 -5.52 6.60 0.11
C ASP A 18 -5.31 5.20 0.66
N LEU A 19 -4.59 5.11 1.77
CA LEU A 19 -4.22 3.84 2.39
C LEU A 19 -5.08 3.59 3.61
N TYR A 20 -5.58 2.37 3.73
CA TYR A 20 -6.38 1.92 4.87
C TYR A 20 -5.75 0.65 5.41
N PHE A 21 -5.19 0.72 6.60
CA PHE A 21 -4.51 -0.41 7.19
C PHE A 21 -4.63 -0.40 8.71
N ILE A 22 -4.24 -1.52 9.32
CA ILE A 22 -4.20 -1.64 10.77
C ILE A 22 -2.72 -1.62 11.18
N ASN A 23 -2.36 -0.70 12.06
CA ASN A 23 -0.98 -0.58 12.52
C ASN A 23 -0.62 -1.67 13.53
N LYS A 24 0.63 -1.63 14.01
CA LYS A 24 1.13 -2.63 14.96
C LYS A 24 0.36 -2.67 16.26
N GLU A 25 -0.28 -1.59 16.62
CA GLU A 25 -1.07 -1.48 17.86
C GLU A 25 -2.50 -1.96 17.68
N GLY A 26 -2.87 -2.37 16.47
CA GLY A 26 -4.22 -2.80 16.17
C GLY A 26 -5.20 -1.67 15.88
N THR A 27 -4.70 -0.47 15.69
CA THR A 27 -5.52 0.70 15.40
C THR A 27 -5.67 0.90 13.91
N HIS A 28 -6.89 1.19 13.47
CA HIS A 28 -7.16 1.50 12.07
C HIS A 28 -6.53 2.85 11.71
N GLN A 29 -5.80 2.85 10.60
CA GLN A 29 -5.12 4.04 10.11
C GLN A 29 -5.58 4.35 8.69
N HIS A 30 -5.71 5.64 8.41
CA HIS A 30 -5.92 6.16 7.06
C HIS A 30 -4.81 7.14 6.76
N LEU A 31 -4.13 6.95 5.65
CA LEU A 31 -3.02 7.79 5.25
C LEU A 31 -3.13 8.13 3.78
N GLN A 32 -3.05 9.40 3.45
CA GLN A 32 -3.00 9.83 2.05
C GLN A 32 -1.57 10.18 1.67
N ILE A 33 -1.10 9.60 0.58
CA ILE A 33 0.26 9.83 0.07
C ILE A 33 0.20 10.20 -1.41
N PRO A 34 1.23 10.86 -1.94
CA PRO A 34 1.29 11.11 -3.36
C PRO A 34 1.50 9.81 -4.16
N ASN A 35 0.93 9.76 -5.35
CA ASN A 35 1.09 8.63 -6.26
C ASN A 35 2.44 8.75 -6.99
N THR A 36 3.52 8.62 -6.25
CA THR A 36 4.90 8.75 -6.71
C THR A 36 5.77 7.74 -5.98
N VAL A 37 6.99 7.53 -6.46
CA VAL A 37 7.94 6.63 -5.82
C VAL A 37 8.22 7.05 -4.37
N THR A 38 8.31 8.35 -4.11
CA THR A 38 8.50 8.85 -2.75
C THR A 38 7.33 8.46 -1.86
N GLY A 39 6.10 8.60 -2.37
CA GLY A 39 4.91 8.18 -1.65
C GLY A 39 4.89 6.67 -1.41
N PHE A 40 5.29 5.88 -2.40
CA PHE A 40 5.34 4.42 -2.27
C PHE A 40 6.32 3.98 -1.19
N ARG A 41 7.46 4.65 -1.09
CA ARG A 41 8.44 4.37 -0.03
C ARG A 41 7.87 4.66 1.35
N LYS A 42 7.15 5.75 1.46
CA LYS A 42 6.47 6.09 2.72
C LYS A 42 5.42 5.04 3.07
N MET A 43 4.69 4.56 2.08
CA MET A 43 3.70 3.50 2.27
C MET A 43 4.35 2.25 2.86
N LEU A 44 5.45 1.79 2.30
CA LEU A 44 6.16 0.62 2.80
C LEU A 44 6.67 0.83 4.22
N LYS A 45 7.14 2.03 4.53
CA LYS A 45 7.63 2.36 5.86
C LYS A 45 6.50 2.28 6.89
N GLU A 46 5.32 2.80 6.55
CA GLU A 46 4.20 2.87 7.48
C GLU A 46 3.45 1.54 7.60
N ALA A 47 3.21 0.87 6.48
CA ALA A 47 2.45 -0.38 6.47
C ALA A 47 3.32 -1.62 6.67
N GLY A 48 4.60 -1.53 6.31
CA GLY A 48 5.53 -2.67 6.40
C GLY A 48 5.55 -3.50 5.13
N SER A 49 6.72 -4.09 4.84
CA SER A 49 6.93 -4.86 3.60
C SER A 49 6.22 -6.22 3.61
N LYS A 50 5.83 -6.72 4.77
CA LYS A 50 5.10 -8.00 4.91
C LYS A 50 3.60 -7.82 4.78
N THR A 51 3.16 -6.67 4.33
CA THR A 51 1.76 -6.35 4.13
C THR A 51 1.29 -6.88 2.78
N HIS A 52 0.10 -7.43 2.73
CA HIS A 52 -0.57 -7.74 1.49
C HIS A 52 -1.34 -6.51 1.04
N PHE A 53 -0.98 -5.97 -0.11
CA PHE A 53 -1.61 -4.75 -0.63
C PHE A 53 -2.76 -5.12 -1.55
N VAL A 54 -3.93 -4.58 -1.24
CA VAL A 54 -5.16 -4.80 -2.01
C VAL A 54 -5.56 -3.47 -2.62
N MET A 55 -5.67 -3.41 -3.93
CA MET A 55 -6.04 -2.18 -4.59
C MET A 55 -7.15 -2.43 -5.60
N GLU A 56 -8.04 -1.46 -5.70
CA GLU A 56 -9.08 -1.46 -6.70
C GLU A 56 -8.59 -0.59 -7.85
N ALA A 57 -8.35 -1.23 -8.99
CA ALA A 57 -7.75 -0.56 -10.13
C ALA A 57 -8.83 -0.09 -11.10
N THR A 58 -9.00 1.23 -11.15
CA THR A 58 -9.80 1.86 -12.20
C THR A 58 -8.86 2.71 -13.05
N GLY A 59 -8.72 2.39 -14.34
CA GLY A 59 -7.83 3.09 -15.22
C GLY A 59 -6.38 2.62 -15.10
N VAL A 60 -5.43 3.51 -15.40
CA VAL A 60 -4.00 3.16 -15.51
C VAL A 60 -3.15 3.70 -14.37
N TYR A 61 -3.73 4.39 -13.42
CA TYR A 61 -2.96 5.11 -12.38
C TYR A 61 -2.29 4.19 -11.38
N HIS A 62 -2.66 2.92 -11.34
CA HIS A 62 -2.11 1.93 -10.44
C HIS A 62 -0.83 1.25 -10.97
N LEU A 63 -0.50 1.44 -12.24
CA LEU A 63 0.59 0.70 -12.88
C LEU A 63 1.95 0.95 -12.24
N ASN A 64 2.28 2.21 -11.96
CA ASN A 64 3.56 2.54 -11.32
C ASN A 64 3.67 1.93 -9.94
N LEU A 65 2.58 1.92 -9.20
CA LEU A 65 2.53 1.31 -7.88
C LEU A 65 2.77 -0.20 -7.97
N ILE A 66 2.11 -0.87 -8.91
CA ILE A 66 2.29 -2.31 -9.10
C ILE A 66 3.75 -2.64 -9.43
N PHE A 67 4.36 -1.91 -10.36
CA PHE A 67 5.76 -2.13 -10.70
C PHE A 67 6.67 -1.93 -9.51
N PHE A 68 6.43 -0.89 -8.72
CA PHE A 68 7.20 -0.65 -7.51
C PHE A 68 7.11 -1.81 -6.53
N LEU A 69 5.89 -2.27 -6.26
CA LEU A 69 5.67 -3.37 -5.32
C LEU A 69 6.27 -4.68 -5.81
N GLN A 70 6.21 -4.95 -7.11
CA GLN A 70 6.83 -6.14 -7.69
C GLN A 70 8.35 -6.10 -7.53
N LYS A 71 8.98 -4.95 -7.75
CA LYS A 71 10.42 -4.80 -7.55
C LYS A 71 10.82 -5.04 -6.10
N LYS A 72 9.98 -4.69 -5.16
CA LYS A 72 10.22 -4.90 -3.74
C LYS A 72 9.78 -6.27 -3.26
N LYS A 73 9.26 -7.10 -4.17
CA LYS A 73 8.74 -8.45 -3.87
C LYS A 73 7.66 -8.43 -2.80
N CYS A 74 6.83 -7.41 -2.84
CA CYS A 74 5.70 -7.31 -1.92
C CYS A 74 4.52 -8.12 -2.43
N SER A 75 3.70 -8.61 -1.51
CA SER A 75 2.46 -9.29 -1.84
C SER A 75 1.41 -8.31 -2.33
N ILE A 76 0.80 -8.62 -3.43
CA ILE A 76 -0.26 -7.79 -4.03
C ILE A 76 -1.54 -8.58 -4.17
#